data_d1923a073cec5fec0aed9cefef21a6f8
#
_entry.id   d1923a073cec5fec0aed9cefef21a6f8
#
_cell.length_a   1.000
_cell.length_b   1.000
_cell.length_c   1.000
_cell.angle_alpha   90.00
_cell.angle_beta   90.00
_cell.angle_gamma   90.00
#
_symmetry.space_group_name_H-M   'P 1'
#
loop_
_entity.id
_entity.type
_entity.pdbx_description
1 polymer ?
#
loop_
_entity_poly.entity_id
_entity_poly.type
_entity_poly.pdbx_seq_one_letter_code
_entity_poly.pdbx_strand_id
1 'polypeptide(L)'
;MKPGIGVGIMVLKDNKILLGLRKTNKDKNTEIDGYETWSMPGGKVEYLEKLVDTAKRELKEETTIEALDIKLISINDDIVEQAHYVTIGFLVTSFKGKAIVTEPDKNIDWQWFDLNSLPDNL
;
A
#
# COMPACT_ATOMS: atom_id res chain seq x y z
N MET A 1 -14.87 16.70 11.04
CA MET A 1 -14.42 15.50 10.33
C MET A 1 -13.35 14.81 11.14
N LYS A 2 -13.24 13.52 10.99
CA LYS A 2 -12.29 12.71 11.74
C LYS A 2 -11.16 12.25 10.84
N PRO A 3 -9.92 12.15 11.37
CA PRO A 3 -8.86 11.52 10.61
C PRO A 3 -9.18 10.04 10.38
N GLY A 4 -8.77 9.54 9.24
CA GLY A 4 -8.83 8.12 8.96
C GLY A 4 -7.56 7.42 9.42
N ILE A 5 -7.65 6.11 9.62
CA ILE A 5 -6.50 5.31 10.00
C ILE A 5 -6.27 4.25 8.93
N GLY A 6 -5.07 4.24 8.39
CA GLY A 6 -4.70 3.27 7.38
C GLY A 6 -3.37 2.62 7.67
N VAL A 7 -3.06 1.59 6.89
CA VAL A 7 -1.77 0.91 6.96
C VAL A 7 -1.10 0.95 5.61
N GLY A 8 0.23 0.95 5.62
CA GLY A 8 1.05 0.78 4.44
C GLY A 8 2.05 -0.31 4.72
N ILE A 9 2.30 -1.18 3.76
CA ILE A 9 3.16 -2.33 3.97
C ILE A 9 4.37 -2.28 3.05
N MET A 10 5.55 -2.24 3.66
CA MET A 10 6.82 -2.31 2.93
C MET A 10 7.24 -3.78 2.87
N VAL A 11 7.04 -4.41 1.72
CA VAL A 11 7.44 -5.80 1.51
C VAL A 11 8.81 -5.79 0.84
N LEU A 12 9.80 -6.33 1.51
CA LEU A 12 11.17 -6.33 1.02
C LEU A 12 11.65 -7.74 0.72
N LYS A 13 12.36 -7.87 -0.40
CA LYS A 13 12.99 -9.11 -0.80
C LYS A 13 14.18 -8.80 -1.71
N ASP A 14 15.37 -9.30 -1.35
CA ASP A 14 16.57 -9.14 -2.17
C ASP A 14 16.86 -7.69 -2.53
N ASN A 15 16.77 -6.80 -1.55
CA ASN A 15 16.99 -5.37 -1.70
C ASN A 15 16.00 -4.68 -2.64
N LYS A 16 14.82 -5.29 -2.79
CA LYS A 16 13.74 -4.72 -3.62
C LYS A 16 12.48 -4.55 -2.80
N ILE A 17 11.68 -3.56 -3.18
CA ILE A 17 10.40 -3.27 -2.55
C ILE A 17 9.27 -3.52 -3.55
N LEU A 18 8.17 -4.07 -3.03
CA LEU A 18 6.99 -4.30 -3.85
C LEU A 18 6.14 -3.05 -3.94
N LEU A 19 5.88 -2.60 -5.15
CA LEU A 19 5.01 -1.45 -5.38
C LEU A 19 3.97 -1.80 -6.43
N GLY A 20 2.79 -1.24 -6.24
CA GLY A 20 1.69 -1.41 -7.17
C GLY A 20 1.41 -0.14 -7.92
N LEU A 21 1.12 -0.27 -9.20
CA LEU A 21 0.76 0.86 -10.03
C LEU A 21 -0.74 1.12 -9.86
N ARG A 22 -1.06 2.18 -9.18
CA ARG A 22 -2.46 2.52 -8.87
C ARG A 22 -3.13 3.13 -10.08
N LYS A 23 -4.35 2.67 -10.32
CA LYS A 23 -5.18 3.22 -11.38
C LYS A 23 -5.77 4.53 -10.90
N THR A 24 -5.65 5.58 -11.72
CA THR A 24 -6.24 6.86 -11.36
C THR A 24 -7.75 6.79 -11.53
N ASN A 25 -8.45 7.49 -10.66
CA ASN A 25 -9.91 7.54 -10.72
C ASN A 25 -10.35 8.81 -11.43
N LYS A 26 -10.62 8.70 -12.72
CA LYS A 26 -10.99 9.84 -13.55
C LYS A 26 -12.39 10.37 -13.29
N ASP A 27 -13.18 9.64 -12.52
CA ASP A 27 -14.57 10.02 -12.26
C ASP A 27 -14.69 11.15 -11.26
N LYS A 28 -13.60 11.59 -10.70
CA LYS A 28 -13.64 12.58 -9.63
C LYS A 28 -13.49 14.01 -10.11
N ASN A 29 -13.55 14.24 -11.38
CA ASN A 29 -13.42 15.58 -11.94
C ASN A 29 -12.16 16.29 -11.48
N THR A 30 -11.08 15.56 -11.39
CA THR A 30 -9.81 16.16 -10.99
C THR A 30 -9.03 16.53 -12.23
N GLU A 31 -8.35 17.64 -12.13
CA GLU A 31 -7.48 18.08 -13.21
C GLU A 31 -6.20 17.25 -13.31
N ILE A 32 -5.98 16.41 -12.32
CA ILE A 32 -4.74 15.64 -12.20
C ILE A 32 -4.96 14.19 -12.60
N ASP A 33 -6.02 13.90 -13.29
CA ASP A 33 -6.28 12.54 -13.72
C ASP A 33 -5.30 12.17 -14.82
N GLY A 34 -5.06 10.89 -14.95
CA GLY A 34 -4.14 10.37 -15.94
C GLY A 34 -2.77 10.07 -15.38
N TYR A 35 -2.47 10.47 -14.17
CA TYR A 35 -1.21 10.13 -13.53
C TYR A 35 -1.40 8.91 -12.66
N GLU A 36 -0.76 7.83 -13.06
CA GLU A 36 -0.73 6.63 -12.27
C GLU A 36 0.48 6.69 -11.37
N THR A 37 0.32 6.26 -10.11
CA THR A 37 1.40 6.31 -9.15
C THR A 37 1.70 4.94 -8.60
N TRP A 38 2.98 4.71 -8.31
CA TRP A 38 3.41 3.49 -7.64
C TRP A 38 3.32 3.70 -6.14
N SER A 39 2.72 2.74 -5.44
CA SER A 39 2.57 2.83 -4.00
C SER A 39 2.65 1.47 -3.36
N MET A 40 2.93 1.47 -2.05
CA MET A 40 2.93 0.24 -1.27
C MET A 40 1.52 -0.29 -1.14
N PRO A 41 1.36 -1.61 -0.95
CA PRO A 41 0.06 -2.15 -0.60
C PRO A 41 -0.39 -1.57 0.74
N GLY A 42 -1.69 -1.42 0.91
CA GLY A 42 -2.23 -0.87 2.13
C GLY A 42 -3.72 -0.67 2.06
N GLY A 43 -4.29 -0.13 3.12
CA GLY A 43 -5.72 0.11 3.17
C GLY A 43 -6.14 0.62 4.53
N LYS A 44 -7.45 0.70 4.73
CA LYS A 44 -8.03 1.27 5.93
C LYS A 44 -8.23 0.23 7.00
N VAL A 45 -8.02 0.66 8.26
CA VAL A 45 -8.29 -0.17 9.42
C VAL A 45 -9.80 -0.25 9.61
N GLU A 46 -10.30 -1.46 9.82
CA GLU A 46 -11.71 -1.67 10.08
C GLU A 46 -11.98 -1.68 11.57
N TYR A 47 -13.21 -1.36 11.94
CA TYR A 47 -13.60 -1.28 13.34
C TYR A 47 -13.32 -2.61 14.04
N LEU A 48 -12.68 -2.54 15.21
CA LEU A 48 -12.29 -3.69 16.03
C LEU A 48 -11.20 -4.57 15.44
N GLU A 49 -10.55 -4.11 14.38
CA GLU A 49 -9.45 -4.83 13.75
C GLU A 49 -8.12 -4.32 14.32
N LYS A 50 -7.22 -5.22 14.69
CA LYS A 50 -5.90 -4.83 15.12
C LYS A 50 -5.06 -4.38 13.94
N LEU A 51 -4.15 -3.45 14.17
CA LEU A 51 -3.34 -2.88 13.09
C LEU A 51 -2.57 -3.94 12.30
N VAL A 52 -1.96 -4.88 12.99
CA VAL A 52 -1.20 -5.94 12.32
C VAL A 52 -2.11 -6.83 11.48
N ASP A 53 -3.32 -7.06 11.95
CA ASP A 53 -4.28 -7.88 11.22
C ASP A 53 -4.78 -7.14 9.98
N THR A 54 -4.95 -5.83 10.07
CA THR A 54 -5.27 -5.01 8.90
C THR A 54 -4.19 -5.13 7.85
N ALA A 55 -2.92 -5.02 8.27
CA ALA A 55 -1.80 -5.09 7.34
C ALA A 55 -1.77 -6.44 6.62
N LYS A 56 -1.92 -7.53 7.37
CA LYS A 56 -1.92 -8.86 6.79
C LYS A 56 -3.09 -9.07 5.83
N ARG A 57 -4.27 -8.60 6.22
CA ARG A 57 -5.48 -8.73 5.41
C ARG A 57 -5.35 -7.95 4.11
N GLU A 58 -4.95 -6.68 4.20
CA GLU A 58 -4.84 -5.86 3.00
C GLU A 58 -3.78 -6.40 2.05
N LEU A 59 -2.65 -6.84 2.59
CA LEU A 59 -1.60 -7.40 1.73
C LEU A 59 -2.13 -8.63 0.99
N LYS A 60 -2.84 -9.50 1.68
CA LYS A 60 -3.37 -10.71 1.07
C LYS A 60 -4.46 -10.40 0.05
N GLU A 61 -5.34 -9.46 0.37
CA GLU A 61 -6.42 -9.09 -0.54
C GLU A 61 -5.89 -8.48 -1.84
N GLU A 62 -4.88 -7.62 -1.73
CA GLU A 62 -4.38 -6.89 -2.89
C GLU A 62 -3.36 -7.66 -3.71
N THR A 63 -2.60 -8.56 -3.09
CA THR A 63 -1.47 -9.19 -3.77
C THR A 63 -1.45 -10.72 -3.69
N THR A 64 -2.23 -11.34 -2.85
CA THR A 64 -2.22 -12.75 -2.47
C THR A 64 -1.04 -13.16 -1.58
N ILE A 65 -0.18 -12.22 -1.23
CA ILE A 65 0.96 -12.52 -0.37
C ILE A 65 0.52 -12.68 1.09
N GLU A 66 1.03 -13.71 1.74
CA GLU A 66 0.81 -13.92 3.18
C GLU A 66 2.08 -13.57 3.94
N ALA A 67 1.96 -12.59 4.82
CA ALA A 67 3.08 -12.17 5.64
C ALA A 67 3.40 -13.23 6.68
N LEU A 68 4.67 -13.60 6.81
CA LEU A 68 5.16 -14.52 7.83
C LEU A 68 5.87 -13.78 8.95
N ASP A 69 6.61 -12.74 8.61
CA ASP A 69 7.32 -11.91 9.57
C ASP A 69 6.97 -10.46 9.29
N ILE A 70 6.28 -9.82 10.22
CA ILE A 70 5.77 -8.47 10.04
C ILE A 70 5.98 -7.66 11.32
N LYS A 71 6.46 -6.43 11.17
CA LYS A 71 6.62 -5.55 12.34
C LYS A 71 6.29 -4.11 11.99
N LEU A 72 5.80 -3.39 12.99
CA LEU A 72 5.48 -1.98 12.87
C LEU A 72 6.78 -1.17 12.85
N ILE A 73 6.90 -0.26 11.88
CA ILE A 73 8.12 0.53 11.74
C ILE A 73 7.89 2.03 11.76
N SER A 74 6.66 2.49 11.50
CA SER A 74 6.44 3.94 11.42
C SER A 74 5.00 4.32 11.68
N ILE A 75 4.82 5.57 12.05
CA ILE A 75 3.51 6.20 12.18
C ILE A 75 3.66 7.58 11.55
N ASN A 76 2.82 7.89 10.59
CA ASN A 76 2.91 9.14 9.84
C ASN A 76 1.56 9.83 9.74
N ASP A 77 1.61 11.15 9.76
CA ASP A 77 0.45 11.95 9.41
C ASP A 77 0.50 12.20 7.91
N ASP A 78 -0.58 11.86 7.23
CA ASP A 78 -0.73 12.14 5.81
C ASP A 78 -1.88 13.11 5.64
N ILE A 79 -1.54 14.37 5.46
CA ILE A 79 -2.52 15.43 5.31
C ILE A 79 -2.40 15.97 3.90
N VAL A 80 -3.45 15.76 3.10
CA VAL A 80 -3.50 16.21 1.71
C VAL A 80 -4.81 16.92 1.51
N GLU A 81 -4.73 18.23 1.26
CA GLU A 81 -5.90 19.05 1.05
C GLU A 81 -6.90 18.87 2.20
N GLN A 82 -8.02 18.23 1.94
CA GLN A 82 -9.06 18.08 2.95
C GLN A 82 -9.09 16.66 3.54
N ALA A 83 -8.07 15.89 3.30
CA ALA A 83 -8.00 14.53 3.82
C ALA A 83 -6.87 14.42 4.84
N HIS A 84 -7.18 13.81 5.96
CA HIS A 84 -6.18 13.56 7.02
C HIS A 84 -6.22 12.09 7.39
N TYR A 85 -5.09 11.42 7.18
CA TYR A 85 -4.93 10.01 7.56
C TYR A 85 -3.74 9.86 8.49
N VAL A 86 -3.89 8.96 9.45
CA VAL A 86 -2.75 8.47 10.22
C VAL A 86 -2.37 7.12 9.59
N THR A 87 -1.18 7.03 9.04
CA THR A 87 -0.74 5.84 8.34
C THR A 87 0.27 5.09 9.17
N ILE A 88 -0.04 3.83 9.46
CA ILE A 88 0.83 2.95 10.23
C ILE A 88 1.63 2.12 9.23
N GLY A 89 2.96 2.23 9.29
CA GLY A 89 3.84 1.50 8.38
C GLY A 89 4.30 0.19 8.98
N PHE A 90 4.23 -0.86 8.18
CA PHE A 90 4.69 -2.19 8.54
C PHE A 90 5.77 -2.67 7.59
N LEU A 91 6.69 -3.46 8.11
CA LEU A 91 7.75 -4.08 7.33
C LEU A 91 7.54 -5.58 7.30
N VAL A 92 7.51 -6.15 6.10
CA VAL A 92 7.42 -7.60 5.87
C VAL A 92 8.68 -8.04 5.17
N THR A 93 9.45 -8.91 5.82
CA THR A 93 10.71 -9.43 5.27
C THR A 93 10.66 -10.92 4.95
N SER A 94 9.60 -11.60 5.39
CA SER A 94 9.40 -13.02 5.11
C SER A 94 7.93 -13.23 4.78
N PHE A 95 7.65 -13.93 3.69
CA PHE A 95 6.29 -14.10 3.23
C PHE A 95 6.16 -15.31 2.31
N LYS A 96 4.91 -15.73 2.07
CA LYS A 96 4.58 -16.77 1.11
C LYS A 96 3.80 -16.17 -0.04
N GLY A 97 3.96 -16.74 -1.21
CA GLY A 97 3.16 -16.38 -2.36
C GLY A 97 3.83 -15.37 -3.27
N LYS A 98 3.14 -15.02 -4.31
CA LYS A 98 3.61 -14.07 -5.32
C LYS A 98 2.62 -12.93 -5.44
N ALA A 99 3.12 -11.76 -5.78
CA ALA A 99 2.26 -10.61 -6.02
C ALA A 99 1.49 -10.82 -7.33
N ILE A 100 0.18 -10.81 -7.22
CA ILE A 100 -0.73 -10.99 -8.35
C ILE A 100 -1.75 -9.87 -8.30
N VAL A 101 -2.12 -9.33 -9.45
CA VAL A 101 -3.17 -8.32 -9.51
C VAL A 101 -4.50 -9.01 -9.22
N THR A 102 -5.10 -8.65 -8.09
CA THR A 102 -6.39 -9.21 -7.67
C THR A 102 -7.55 -8.24 -7.87
N GLU A 103 -7.23 -6.95 -7.93
CA GLU A 103 -8.23 -5.89 -8.06
C GLU A 103 -7.79 -4.95 -9.19
N PRO A 104 -8.01 -5.35 -10.44
CA PRO A 104 -7.50 -4.56 -11.57
C PRO A 104 -8.10 -3.17 -11.71
N ASP A 105 -9.21 -2.91 -11.05
CA ASP A 105 -9.80 -1.58 -11.01
C ASP A 105 -9.09 -0.65 -10.02
N LYS A 106 -8.25 -1.20 -9.16
CA LYS A 106 -7.47 -0.41 -8.20
C LYS A 106 -5.99 -0.37 -8.56
N ASN A 107 -5.42 -1.52 -8.88
CA ASN A 107 -4.01 -1.63 -9.23
C ASN A 107 -3.87 -2.36 -10.55
N ILE A 108 -3.10 -1.76 -11.45
CA ILE A 108 -2.90 -2.32 -12.77
C ILE A 108 -1.79 -3.37 -12.76
N ASP A 109 -0.82 -3.19 -11.90
CA ASP A 109 0.38 -4.03 -11.92
C ASP A 109 1.05 -4.04 -10.55
N TRP A 110 1.82 -5.08 -10.25
CA TRP A 110 2.68 -5.19 -9.08
C TRP A 110 4.08 -5.50 -9.57
N GLN A 111 5.07 -4.72 -9.14
CA GLN A 111 6.46 -4.95 -9.53
C GLN A 111 7.40 -4.73 -8.36
N TRP A 112 8.55 -5.38 -8.45
CA TRP A 112 9.62 -5.25 -7.48
C TRP A 112 10.62 -4.22 -7.99
N PHE A 113 10.88 -3.21 -7.18
CA PHE A 113 11.82 -2.15 -7.53
C PHE A 113 13.02 -2.20 -6.63
N ASP A 114 14.19 -2.06 -7.23
CA ASP A 114 15.43 -1.96 -6.47
C ASP A 114 15.35 -0.70 -5.60
N LEU A 115 15.78 -0.82 -4.34
CA LEU A 115 15.72 0.31 -3.41
C LEU A 115 16.57 1.50 -3.88
N ASN A 116 17.54 1.25 -4.76
CA ASN A 116 18.38 2.30 -5.32
C ASN A 116 17.83 2.86 -6.64
N SER A 117 16.71 2.36 -7.12
CA SER A 117 16.15 2.74 -8.42
C SER A 117 14.63 2.78 -8.36
N LEU A 118 14.11 3.57 -7.44
CA LEU A 118 12.67 3.69 -7.29
C LEU A 118 12.07 4.48 -8.45
N PRO A 119 10.79 4.23 -8.79
CA PRO A 119 10.16 4.96 -9.88
C PRO A 119 9.94 6.43 -9.52
N ASP A 120 9.91 7.29 -10.53
CA ASP A 120 9.73 8.72 -10.32
C ASP A 120 8.32 9.07 -9.84
N ASN A 121 7.34 8.33 -10.27
CA ASN A 121 5.93 8.62 -9.94
C ASN A 121 5.48 7.82 -8.72
N LEU A 122 6.26 7.89 -7.71
CA LEU A 122 5.98 7.21 -6.44
C LEU A 122 4.96 8.01 -5.62
#